data_15248cf6b6a40ee433b42e080f266a11
#
_entry.id   15248cf6b6a40ee433b42e080f266a11
#
_cell.length_a   1.000
_cell.length_b   1.000
_cell.length_c   1.000
_cell.angle_alpha   90.00
_cell.angle_beta   90.00
_cell.angle_gamma   90.00
#
_symmetry.space_group_name_H-M   'P 1'
#
loop_
_entity.id
_entity.type
_entity.pdbx_description
1 polymer ?
#
loop_
_entity_poly.entity_id
_entity_poly.type
_entity_poly.pdbx_seq_one_letter_code
_entity_poly.pdbx_strand_id
1 'polypeptide(L)'
;MERKIIVSVSGASGAVYAKVLFDKLLHIKQQVAKVGVVLSDNAKEVWKYELGNELYKDYPFDFYDKNDFMAPFASGSAKYDTMIICPCSMGTLGRIAGGISNDLTTRAADVILKERRKLILVARDTPYNLMSMNNMITVMEAGAMNCQVTQR
;
A
#
# COMPACT_ATOMS: atom_id res chain seq x y z
N MET A 1 -11.36 -16.52 -10.70
CA MET A 1 -11.81 -15.85 -9.45
C MET A 1 -11.30 -14.40 -9.48
N GLU A 2 -12.23 -13.49 -9.34
CA GLU A 2 -11.88 -12.06 -9.33
C GLU A 2 -11.33 -11.63 -7.98
N ARG A 3 -10.24 -10.87 -7.99
CA ARG A 3 -9.54 -10.45 -6.78
C ARG A 3 -10.10 -9.14 -6.24
N LYS A 4 -10.09 -8.99 -4.93
CA LYS A 4 -10.31 -7.71 -4.23
C LYS A 4 -8.97 -7.22 -3.71
N ILE A 5 -8.54 -6.06 -4.17
CA ILE A 5 -7.19 -5.54 -3.94
C ILE A 5 -7.27 -4.23 -3.16
N ILE A 6 -6.40 -4.08 -2.19
CA ILE A 6 -6.16 -2.81 -1.49
C ILE A 6 -4.85 -2.24 -2.02
N VAL A 7 -4.84 -0.98 -2.43
CA VAL A 7 -3.62 -0.24 -2.74
C VAL A 7 -3.48 0.92 -1.77
N SER A 8 -2.39 0.94 -1.04
CA SER A 8 -2.02 2.08 -0.20
C SER A 8 -0.81 2.79 -0.81
N VAL A 9 -0.88 4.10 -0.88
CA VAL A 9 0.21 4.95 -1.37
C VAL A 9 0.76 5.74 -0.20
N SER A 10 2.01 5.49 0.15
CA SER A 10 2.70 6.22 1.22
C SER A 10 3.42 7.46 0.69
N GLY A 11 3.97 8.26 1.59
CA GLY A 11 4.67 9.48 1.26
C GLY A 11 6.12 9.32 0.81
N ALA A 12 6.56 8.11 0.47
CA ALA A 12 7.88 7.92 -0.11
C ALA A 12 7.93 8.49 -1.53
N SER A 13 9.11 8.95 -1.96
CA SER A 13 9.35 9.31 -3.35
C SER A 13 9.07 8.11 -4.26
N GLY A 14 8.51 8.36 -5.45
CA GLY A 14 8.15 7.29 -6.38
C GLY A 14 6.64 7.22 -6.67
N ALA A 15 5.95 8.36 -6.71
CA ALA A 15 4.54 8.43 -7.12
C ALA A 15 4.30 7.80 -8.49
N VAL A 16 5.30 7.81 -9.38
CA VAL A 16 5.23 7.16 -10.69
C VAL A 16 4.96 5.65 -10.56
N TYR A 17 5.47 4.99 -9.55
CA TYR A 17 5.21 3.56 -9.32
C TYR A 17 3.75 3.31 -8.96
N ALA A 18 3.16 4.16 -8.13
CA ALA A 18 1.73 4.09 -7.81
C ALA A 18 0.88 4.33 -9.07
N LYS A 19 1.24 5.31 -9.88
CA LYS A 19 0.55 5.59 -11.15
C LYS A 19 0.60 4.39 -12.09
N VAL A 20 1.77 3.81 -12.30
CA VAL A 20 1.94 2.61 -13.14
C VAL A 20 1.10 1.44 -12.61
N LEU A 21 1.08 1.25 -11.29
CA LEU A 21 0.25 0.21 -10.67
C LEU A 21 -1.24 0.45 -10.93
N PHE A 22 -1.72 1.68 -10.76
CA PHE A 22 -3.11 2.02 -11.04
C PHE A 22 -3.47 1.76 -12.50
N ASP A 23 -2.62 2.18 -13.43
CA ASP A 23 -2.82 1.94 -14.87
C ASP A 23 -2.86 0.44 -15.20
N LYS A 24 -1.99 -0.35 -14.58
CA LYS A 24 -1.97 -1.80 -14.78
C LYS A 24 -3.22 -2.47 -14.22
N LEU A 25 -3.72 -2.03 -13.06
CA LEU A 25 -4.95 -2.57 -12.49
C LEU A 25 -6.16 -2.30 -13.40
N LEU A 26 -6.21 -1.15 -14.08
CA LEU A 26 -7.22 -0.89 -15.09
C LEU A 26 -7.12 -1.85 -16.30
N HIS A 27 -5.89 -2.17 -16.71
CA HIS A 27 -5.65 -3.10 -17.83
C HIS A 27 -6.15 -4.52 -17.56
N ILE A 28 -6.11 -4.95 -16.31
CA ILE A 28 -6.53 -6.31 -15.89
C ILE A 28 -7.88 -6.31 -15.17
N LYS A 29 -8.70 -5.31 -15.42
CA LYS A 29 -9.99 -5.11 -14.70
C LYS A 29 -10.90 -6.32 -14.70
N GLN A 30 -10.83 -7.19 -15.70
CA GLN A 30 -11.60 -8.43 -15.76
C GLN A 30 -11.14 -9.49 -14.75
N GLN A 31 -9.98 -9.32 -14.15
CA GLN A 31 -9.44 -10.18 -13.09
C GLN A 31 -9.60 -9.57 -11.70
N VAL A 32 -10.11 -8.34 -11.62
CA VAL A 32 -10.17 -7.55 -10.38
C VAL A 32 -11.61 -7.11 -10.13
N ALA A 33 -12.20 -7.63 -9.05
CA ALA A 33 -13.58 -7.29 -8.67
C ALA A 33 -13.66 -5.89 -8.05
N LYS A 34 -12.69 -5.53 -7.20
CA LYS A 34 -12.65 -4.25 -6.49
C LYS A 34 -11.21 -3.81 -6.23
N VAL A 35 -11.00 -2.51 -6.27
CA VAL A 35 -9.76 -1.86 -5.81
C VAL A 35 -10.14 -0.79 -4.80
N GLY A 36 -9.73 -0.99 -3.55
CA GLY A 36 -9.82 0.02 -2.50
C GLY A 36 -8.49 0.76 -2.40
N VAL A 37 -8.51 2.09 -2.36
CA VAL A 37 -7.30 2.92 -2.36
C VAL A 37 -7.27 3.82 -1.14
N VAL A 38 -6.10 3.88 -0.51
CA VAL A 38 -5.80 4.81 0.58
C VAL A 38 -4.52 5.59 0.22
N LEU A 39 -4.59 6.90 0.21
CA LEU A 39 -3.41 7.76 0.09
C LEU A 39 -3.19 8.50 1.42
N SER A 40 -1.97 8.50 1.94
CA SER A 40 -1.61 9.39 3.03
C SER A 40 -1.60 10.84 2.55
N ASP A 41 -1.66 11.80 3.47
CA ASP A 41 -1.57 13.22 3.10
C ASP A 41 -0.24 13.51 2.39
N ASN A 42 0.86 12.95 2.89
CA ASN A 42 2.16 13.07 2.24
C ASN A 42 2.18 12.43 0.85
N ALA A 43 1.47 11.31 0.66
CA ALA A 43 1.38 10.67 -0.66
C ALA A 43 0.71 11.60 -1.70
N LYS A 44 -0.34 12.31 -1.30
CA LYS A 44 -1.01 13.28 -2.16
C LYS A 44 -0.08 14.44 -2.55
N GLU A 45 0.67 14.96 -1.58
CA GLU A 45 1.65 16.02 -1.81
C GLU A 45 2.79 15.56 -2.73
N VAL A 46 3.34 14.38 -2.49
CA VAL A 46 4.42 13.79 -3.31
C VAL A 46 3.92 13.54 -4.74
N TRP A 47 2.72 13.01 -4.92
CA TRP A 47 2.14 12.82 -6.24
C TRP A 47 2.04 14.14 -7.00
N LYS A 48 1.49 15.16 -6.36
CA LYS A 48 1.36 16.50 -6.96
C LYS A 48 2.71 17.10 -7.30
N TYR A 49 3.69 16.97 -6.41
CA TYR A 49 5.03 17.49 -6.61
C TYR A 49 5.78 16.77 -7.73
N GLU A 50 5.78 15.43 -7.73
CA GLU A 50 6.54 14.63 -8.69
C GLU A 50 5.88 14.52 -10.06
N LEU A 51 4.55 14.41 -10.12
CA LEU A 51 3.81 14.22 -11.38
C LEU A 51 3.12 15.49 -11.89
N GLY A 52 3.10 16.55 -11.11
CA GLY A 52 2.54 17.84 -11.51
C GLY A 52 1.02 17.88 -11.65
N ASN A 53 0.31 16.92 -11.06
CA ASN A 53 -1.15 16.84 -11.15
C ASN A 53 -1.73 16.13 -9.92
N GLU A 54 -3.07 16.02 -9.87
CA GLU A 54 -3.81 15.28 -8.86
C GLU A 54 -4.71 14.21 -9.52
N LEU A 55 -4.27 13.63 -10.65
CA LEU A 55 -5.07 12.71 -11.46
C LEU A 55 -5.35 11.37 -10.77
N TYR A 56 -4.73 11.08 -9.62
CA TYR A 56 -5.12 9.92 -8.82
C TYR A 56 -6.62 9.92 -8.50
N LYS A 57 -7.25 11.11 -8.39
CA LYS A 57 -8.68 11.25 -8.10
C LYS A 57 -9.59 10.73 -9.22
N ASP A 58 -9.09 10.64 -10.45
CA ASP A 58 -9.88 10.30 -11.63
C ASP A 58 -9.94 8.79 -11.91
N TYR A 59 -9.17 7.99 -11.18
CA TYR A 59 -9.25 6.53 -11.31
C TYR A 59 -10.59 5.99 -10.77
N PRO A 60 -11.22 5.02 -11.45
CA PRO A 60 -12.51 4.46 -11.05
C PRO A 60 -12.35 3.42 -9.93
N PHE A 61 -11.65 3.79 -8.86
CA PHE A 61 -11.44 2.96 -7.68
C PHE A 61 -12.23 3.51 -6.49
N ASP A 62 -12.37 2.71 -5.44
CA ASP A 62 -13.00 3.13 -4.19
C ASP A 62 -11.95 3.78 -3.29
N PHE A 63 -12.00 5.10 -3.13
CA PHE A 63 -11.06 5.85 -2.32
C PHE A 63 -11.57 6.02 -0.88
N TYR A 64 -10.70 5.79 0.07
CA TYR A 64 -11.00 5.89 1.51
C TYR A 64 -10.01 6.85 2.19
N ASP A 65 -10.50 7.60 3.16
CA ASP A 65 -9.64 8.46 3.99
C ASP A 65 -8.71 7.61 4.87
N LYS A 66 -7.53 8.14 5.16
CA LYS A 66 -6.51 7.47 5.99
C LYS A 66 -6.98 7.12 7.39
N ASN A 67 -8.02 7.80 7.90
CA ASN A 67 -8.59 7.57 9.21
C ASN A 67 -9.97 6.88 9.17
N ASP A 68 -10.38 6.39 8.02
CA ASP A 68 -11.66 5.71 7.86
C ASP A 68 -11.58 4.26 8.32
N PHE A 69 -11.69 4.04 9.63
CA PHE A 69 -11.73 2.69 10.22
C PHE A 69 -13.05 1.93 9.96
N MET A 70 -14.01 2.57 9.28
CA MET A 70 -15.24 1.92 8.82
C MET A 70 -15.12 1.38 7.39
N ALA A 71 -13.99 1.63 6.72
CA ALA A 71 -13.73 1.06 5.41
C ALA A 71 -13.84 -0.49 5.44
N PRO A 72 -14.34 -1.11 4.36
CA PRO A 72 -14.60 -2.57 4.36
C PRO A 72 -13.39 -3.40 4.76
N PHE A 73 -12.21 -3.04 4.28
CA PHE A 73 -10.97 -3.79 4.53
C PHE A 73 -10.28 -3.46 5.87
N ALA A 74 -10.88 -2.59 6.70
CA ALA A 74 -10.49 -2.47 8.10
C ALA A 74 -10.86 -3.72 8.91
N SER A 75 -11.65 -4.62 8.32
CA SER A 75 -12.03 -5.91 8.88
C SER A 75 -11.77 -7.04 7.88
N GLY A 76 -11.41 -8.22 8.39
CA GLY A 76 -11.18 -9.41 7.59
C GLY A 76 -12.42 -9.95 6.89
N SER A 77 -13.62 -9.61 7.36
CA SER A 77 -14.89 -10.11 6.83
C SER A 77 -15.17 -9.67 5.38
N ALA A 78 -14.63 -8.54 4.94
CA ALA A 78 -14.80 -8.04 3.58
C ALA A 78 -14.03 -8.86 2.52
N LYS A 79 -13.14 -9.75 2.96
CA LYS A 79 -12.42 -10.71 2.11
C LYS A 79 -11.59 -10.07 0.98
N TYR A 80 -10.97 -8.92 1.24
CA TYR A 80 -9.90 -8.44 0.38
C TYR A 80 -8.73 -9.41 0.49
N ASP A 81 -8.22 -9.87 -0.63
CA ASP A 81 -7.26 -10.98 -0.67
C ASP A 81 -5.80 -10.54 -0.84
N THR A 82 -5.59 -9.33 -1.31
CA THR A 82 -4.25 -8.79 -1.60
C THR A 82 -4.18 -7.32 -1.22
N MET A 83 -3.10 -6.94 -0.57
CA MET A 83 -2.79 -5.53 -0.31
C MET A 83 -1.41 -5.20 -0.87
N ILE A 84 -1.31 -4.08 -1.57
CA ILE A 84 -0.07 -3.56 -2.12
C ILE A 84 0.17 -2.17 -1.55
N ILE A 85 1.31 -1.96 -0.91
CA ILE A 85 1.73 -0.62 -0.47
C ILE A 85 2.82 -0.15 -1.42
N CYS A 86 2.51 0.81 -2.27
CA CYS A 86 3.36 1.22 -3.38
C CYS A 86 3.31 2.74 -3.62
N PRO A 87 4.39 3.46 -3.41
CA PRO A 87 5.60 3.02 -2.72
C PRO A 87 5.37 2.88 -1.22
N CYS A 88 6.19 2.07 -0.56
CA CYS A 88 6.15 1.90 0.88
C CYS A 88 7.32 2.64 1.53
N SER A 89 7.02 3.63 2.38
CA SER A 89 8.03 4.34 3.15
C SER A 89 8.57 3.48 4.29
N MET A 90 9.77 3.80 4.76
CA MET A 90 10.36 3.08 5.90
C MET A 90 9.59 3.34 7.20
N GLY A 91 8.93 4.49 7.33
CA GLY A 91 8.05 4.77 8.45
C GLY A 91 6.81 3.86 8.45
N THR A 92 6.19 3.66 7.31
CA THR A 92 5.05 2.72 7.18
C THR A 92 5.49 1.28 7.45
N LEU A 93 6.62 0.87 6.86
CA LEU A 93 7.21 -0.44 7.10
C LEU A 93 7.48 -0.66 8.60
N GLY A 94 8.07 0.33 9.28
CA GLY A 94 8.40 0.24 10.70
C GLY A 94 7.16 0.11 11.58
N ARG A 95 6.08 0.82 11.27
CA ARG A 95 4.81 0.68 12.01
C ARG A 95 4.19 -0.69 11.81
N ILE A 96 4.19 -1.22 10.59
CA ILE A 96 3.69 -2.58 10.31
C ILE A 96 4.53 -3.61 11.06
N ALA A 97 5.85 -3.53 10.99
CA ALA A 97 6.78 -4.43 11.69
C ALA A 97 6.61 -4.38 13.21
N GLY A 98 6.28 -3.20 13.75
CA GLY A 98 6.03 -3.00 15.18
C GLY A 98 4.62 -3.38 15.64
N GLY A 99 3.74 -3.80 14.74
CA GLY A 99 2.35 -4.14 15.07
C GLY A 99 1.48 -2.93 15.38
N ILE A 100 1.81 -1.75 14.87
CA ILE A 100 1.09 -0.50 15.11
C ILE A 100 -0.01 -0.32 14.06
N SER A 101 -1.25 -0.18 14.51
CA SER A 101 -2.45 -0.01 13.68
C SER A 101 -3.11 1.32 14.00
N ASN A 102 -2.46 2.43 13.66
CA ASN A 102 -2.92 3.77 14.02
C ASN A 102 -3.52 4.59 12.86
N ASP A 103 -3.62 3.99 11.69
CA ASP A 103 -4.33 4.53 10.54
C ASP A 103 -4.92 3.39 9.69
N LEU A 104 -5.67 3.73 8.65
CA LEU A 104 -6.32 2.71 7.81
C LEU A 104 -5.29 1.81 7.08
N THR A 105 -4.18 2.36 6.62
CA THR A 105 -3.12 1.58 5.95
C THR A 105 -2.54 0.52 6.89
N THR A 106 -2.11 0.91 8.07
CA THR A 106 -1.52 -0.04 9.03
C THR A 106 -2.56 -1.01 9.58
N ARG A 107 -3.81 -0.56 9.77
CA ARG A 107 -4.92 -1.44 10.15
C ARG A 107 -5.19 -2.50 9.08
N ALA A 108 -5.27 -2.10 7.81
CA ALA A 108 -5.50 -3.03 6.71
C ALA A 108 -4.35 -4.04 6.58
N ALA A 109 -3.10 -3.59 6.71
CA ALA A 109 -1.93 -4.46 6.68
C ALA A 109 -1.96 -5.50 7.82
N ASP A 110 -2.33 -5.08 9.03
CA ASP A 110 -2.50 -5.98 10.16
C ASP A 110 -3.57 -7.05 9.88
N VAL A 111 -4.71 -6.65 9.34
CA VAL A 111 -5.78 -7.58 8.95
C VAL A 111 -5.31 -8.57 7.89
N ILE A 112 -4.63 -8.09 6.85
CA ILE A 112 -4.12 -8.95 5.77
C ILE A 112 -3.13 -9.98 6.32
N LEU A 113 -2.22 -9.57 7.19
CA LEU A 113 -1.24 -10.48 7.79
C LEU A 113 -1.89 -11.51 8.72
N LYS A 114 -2.79 -11.08 9.62
CA LYS A 114 -3.43 -12.02 10.54
C LYS A 114 -4.34 -13.04 9.85
N GLU A 115 -4.94 -12.65 8.72
CA GLU A 115 -5.76 -13.55 7.90
C GLU A 115 -4.91 -14.38 6.91
N ARG A 116 -3.60 -14.25 6.98
CA ARG A 116 -2.62 -14.94 6.11
C ARG A 116 -2.88 -14.71 4.62
N ARG A 117 -3.30 -13.51 4.29
CA ARG A 117 -3.49 -13.04 2.92
C ARG A 117 -2.22 -12.37 2.40
N LYS A 118 -2.21 -12.02 1.13
CA LYS A 118 -1.01 -11.49 0.49
C LYS A 118 -0.81 -10.01 0.78
N LEU A 119 0.30 -9.67 1.44
CA LEU A 119 0.78 -8.30 1.61
C LEU A 119 2.05 -8.11 0.78
N ILE A 120 2.05 -7.13 -0.12
CA ILE A 120 3.19 -6.77 -0.96
C ILE A 120 3.62 -5.35 -0.59
N LEU A 121 4.86 -5.21 -0.15
CA LEU A 121 5.46 -3.93 0.20
C LEU A 121 6.47 -3.55 -0.88
N VAL A 122 6.20 -2.47 -1.59
CA VAL A 122 7.12 -1.94 -2.61
C VAL A 122 8.00 -0.90 -1.92
N ALA A 123 9.02 -1.38 -1.24
CA ALA A 123 9.90 -0.57 -0.40
C ALA A 123 10.70 0.43 -1.25
N ARG A 124 10.73 1.68 -0.80
CA ARG A 124 11.44 2.76 -1.49
C ARG A 124 12.24 3.58 -0.49
N ASP A 125 13.52 3.30 -0.44
CA ASP A 125 14.52 4.10 0.27
C ASP A 125 15.94 3.72 -0.22
N THR A 126 16.89 4.62 -0.08
CA THR A 126 18.32 4.36 -0.41
C THR A 126 19.19 5.39 0.29
N PRO A 127 20.24 5.00 1.02
CA PRO A 127 20.56 3.63 1.47
C PRO A 127 19.65 3.17 2.61
N TYR A 128 19.58 1.88 2.84
CA TYR A 128 18.87 1.33 3.99
C TYR A 128 19.74 1.40 5.25
N ASN A 129 19.15 1.78 6.38
CA ASN A 129 19.77 1.59 7.68
C ASN A 129 19.44 0.20 8.25
N LEU A 130 20.12 -0.17 9.33
CA LEU A 130 19.92 -1.47 9.96
C LEU A 130 18.50 -1.66 10.48
N MET A 131 17.86 -0.62 11.02
CA MET A 131 16.48 -0.70 11.51
C MET A 131 15.50 -1.03 10.38
N SER A 132 15.65 -0.39 9.22
CA SER A 132 14.80 -0.69 8.05
C SER A 132 15.00 -2.13 7.57
N MET A 133 16.23 -2.61 7.54
CA MET A 133 16.52 -4.00 7.14
C MET A 133 15.94 -4.99 8.12
N ASN A 134 16.05 -4.76 9.43
CA ASN A 134 15.44 -5.62 10.44
C ASN A 134 13.91 -5.61 10.35
N ASN A 135 13.30 -4.46 10.06
CA ASN A 135 11.86 -4.36 9.84
C ASN A 135 11.42 -5.13 8.58
N MET A 136 12.20 -5.12 7.51
CA MET A 136 11.95 -5.94 6.32
C MET A 136 11.95 -7.44 6.66
N ILE A 137 12.92 -7.90 7.42
CA ILE A 137 12.99 -9.29 7.88
C ILE A 137 11.72 -9.63 8.69
N THR A 138 11.36 -8.78 9.65
CA THR A 138 10.19 -9.00 10.51
C THR A 138 8.90 -9.15 9.70
N VAL A 139 8.64 -8.27 8.74
CA VAL A 139 7.42 -8.36 7.94
C VAL A 139 7.43 -9.56 6.99
N MET A 140 8.58 -9.95 6.46
CA MET A 140 8.71 -11.15 5.63
C MET A 140 8.47 -12.43 6.44
N GLU A 141 8.99 -12.50 7.65
CA GLU A 141 8.71 -13.62 8.58
C GLU A 141 7.22 -13.70 8.92
N ALA A 142 6.54 -12.57 8.99
CA ALA A 142 5.09 -12.50 9.19
C ALA A 142 4.27 -12.86 7.95
N GLY A 143 4.91 -13.03 6.79
CA GLY A 143 4.27 -13.47 5.55
C GLY A 143 4.19 -12.41 4.45
N ALA A 144 4.72 -11.22 4.65
CA ALA A 144 4.75 -10.19 3.61
C ALA A 144 5.80 -10.50 2.52
N MET A 145 5.54 -10.00 1.33
CA MET A 145 6.51 -9.96 0.24
C MET A 145 7.11 -8.57 0.14
N ASN A 146 8.42 -8.48 0.15
CA ASN A 146 9.13 -7.21 0.03
C ASN A 146 9.71 -7.08 -1.39
N CYS A 147 9.25 -6.07 -2.12
CA CYS A 147 9.73 -5.74 -3.47
C CYS A 147 10.50 -4.43 -3.40
N GLN A 148 11.73 -4.44 -3.86
CA GLN A 148 12.54 -3.23 -3.92
C GLN A 148 12.38 -2.55 -5.27
N VAL A 149 12.21 -1.24 -5.28
CA VAL A 149 12.30 -0.42 -6.49
C VAL A 149 13.44 0.56 -6.34
N THR A 150 14.25 0.65 -7.38
CA THR A 150 15.35 1.60 -7.47
C THR A 150 15.11 2.51 -8.66
N GLN A 151 15.16 3.80 -8.40
CA GLN A 151 15.17 4.79 -9.47
C GLN A 151 16.64 5.07 -9.80
N ARG A 152 16.99 4.93 -11.07
CA ARG A 152 18.31 5.38 -11.57
C ARG A 152 18.25 6.86 -11.93
#